data_2abcfcebf6025f1eee173ca09e10877b
#
_entry.id   2abcfcebf6025f1eee173ca09e10877b
#
_cell.length_a   1.000
_cell.length_b   1.000
_cell.length_c   1.000
_cell.angle_alpha   90.00
_cell.angle_beta   90.00
_cell.angle_gamma   90.00
#
_symmetry.space_group_name_H-M   'P 1'
#
loop_
_entity.id
_entity.type
_entity.pdbx_description
1 polymer ?
#
loop_
_entity_poly.entity_id
_entity_poly.type
_entity_poly.pdbx_seq_one_letter_code
_entity_poly.pdbx_strand_id
1 'polypeptide(L)'
;TIGFDSLRAATDLDPEVELERLQPIPTDEAMRRFVEALTLGAAKEAVNRHVGRLRYLYTPSGRVTVASGKDLTTVKWIVGTGGALTRLNIGTRLENAIRRRPETGELLPEHPQFLTDSDYILAAIGLIAEDFPDAATALMLKSFGMRRDISGS
;
A
#
# COMPACT_ATOMS: atom_id res chain seq x y z
N THR A 1 -12.69 5.06 7.24
CA THR A 1 -12.50 4.51 8.60
C THR A 1 -12.60 3.00 8.52
N ILE A 2 -11.62 2.29 9.08
CA ILE A 2 -11.70 0.83 9.21
C ILE A 2 -12.78 0.56 10.26
N GLY A 3 -13.83 -0.17 9.89
CA GLY A 3 -14.88 -0.54 10.82
C GLY A 3 -14.43 -1.71 11.72
N PHE A 4 -14.85 -1.71 12.98
CA PHE A 4 -14.59 -2.81 13.91
C PHE A 4 -15.18 -4.14 13.42
N ASP A 5 -16.32 -4.10 12.75
CA ASP A 5 -16.92 -5.29 12.15
C ASP A 5 -16.02 -5.94 11.10
N SER A 6 -15.34 -5.12 10.29
CA SER A 6 -14.38 -5.61 9.29
C SER A 6 -13.14 -6.24 9.94
N LEU A 7 -12.65 -5.66 11.04
CA LEU A 7 -11.54 -6.24 11.79
C LEU A 7 -11.94 -7.53 12.49
N ARG A 8 -13.11 -7.56 13.12
CA ARG A 8 -13.66 -8.76 13.75
C ARG A 8 -13.82 -9.90 12.75
N ALA A 9 -14.39 -9.61 11.58
CA ALA A 9 -14.56 -10.61 10.52
C ALA A 9 -13.23 -11.11 9.95
N ALA A 10 -12.19 -10.29 9.92
CA ALA A 10 -10.89 -10.65 9.37
C ALA A 10 -9.99 -11.43 10.36
N THR A 11 -10.20 -11.28 11.66
CA THR A 11 -9.30 -11.81 12.69
C THR A 11 -9.97 -12.78 13.65
N ASP A 12 -11.30 -12.75 13.74
CA ASP A 12 -12.09 -13.45 14.77
C ASP A 12 -11.73 -13.01 16.21
N LEU A 13 -11.25 -11.76 16.34
CA LEU A 13 -10.87 -11.14 17.61
C LEU A 13 -11.77 -9.94 17.91
N ASP A 14 -11.85 -9.56 19.17
CA ASP A 14 -12.54 -8.33 19.56
C ASP A 14 -11.60 -7.10 19.39
N PRO A 15 -11.91 -6.20 18.42
CA PRO A 15 -11.06 -5.08 18.13
C PRO A 15 -10.88 -4.10 19.31
N GLU A 16 -11.86 -3.96 20.17
CA GLU A 16 -11.75 -3.05 21.34
C GLU A 16 -10.72 -3.58 22.32
N VAL A 17 -10.77 -4.88 22.62
CA VAL A 17 -9.82 -5.55 23.52
C VAL A 17 -8.40 -5.54 22.93
N GLU A 18 -8.28 -5.84 21.64
CA GLU A 18 -6.96 -5.90 20.99
C GLU A 18 -6.31 -4.51 20.83
N LEU A 19 -7.10 -3.45 20.64
CA LEU A 19 -6.58 -2.09 20.60
C LEU A 19 -6.02 -1.62 21.94
N GLU A 20 -6.64 -2.02 23.07
CA GLU A 20 -6.13 -1.71 24.41
C GLU A 20 -4.80 -2.42 24.71
N ARG A 21 -4.61 -3.61 24.13
CA ARG A 21 -3.39 -4.42 24.27
C ARG A 21 -2.31 -4.09 23.25
N LEU A 22 -2.60 -3.18 22.31
CA LEU A 22 -1.72 -2.91 21.16
C LEU A 22 -0.33 -2.48 21.60
N GLN A 23 0.67 -3.19 21.08
CA GLN A 23 2.08 -2.89 21.32
C GLN A 23 2.79 -2.55 20.00
N PRO A 24 3.87 -1.72 20.04
CA PRO A 24 4.64 -1.37 18.85
C PRO A 24 5.22 -2.59 18.11
N ILE A 25 5.50 -3.66 18.84
CA ILE A 25 5.95 -4.94 18.29
C ILE A 25 5.01 -6.01 18.82
N PRO A 26 4.28 -6.73 17.94
CA PRO A 26 3.42 -7.83 18.37
C PRO A 26 4.20 -8.91 19.12
N THR A 27 3.70 -9.31 20.27
CA THR A 27 4.36 -10.30 21.14
C THR A 27 3.82 -11.71 20.95
N ASP A 28 2.62 -11.85 20.40
CA ASP A 28 1.97 -13.12 20.14
C ASP A 28 1.32 -13.16 18.75
N GLU A 29 0.91 -14.35 18.32
CA GLU A 29 0.33 -14.59 17.00
C GLU A 29 -1.05 -13.93 16.83
N ALA A 30 -1.86 -13.83 17.88
CA ALA A 30 -3.16 -13.16 17.82
C ALA A 30 -2.97 -11.66 17.57
N MET A 31 -2.09 -11.03 18.33
CA MET A 31 -1.71 -9.63 18.15
C MET A 31 -1.11 -9.39 16.76
N ARG A 32 -0.25 -10.30 16.27
CA ARG A 32 0.33 -10.18 14.93
C ARG A 32 -0.75 -10.19 13.84
N ARG A 33 -1.70 -11.12 13.89
CA ARG A 33 -2.84 -11.18 12.95
C ARG A 33 -3.71 -9.94 13.03
N PHE A 34 -3.93 -9.42 14.22
CA PHE A 34 -4.69 -8.19 14.41
C PHE A 34 -4.00 -6.99 13.77
N VAL A 35 -2.69 -6.81 14.04
CA VAL A 35 -1.89 -5.70 13.46
C VAL A 35 -1.79 -5.84 11.94
N GLU A 36 -1.66 -7.04 11.39
CA GLU A 36 -1.71 -7.28 9.94
C GLU A 36 -3.04 -6.83 9.32
N ALA A 37 -4.17 -7.23 9.91
CA ALA A 37 -5.50 -6.84 9.42
C ALA A 37 -5.72 -5.33 9.53
N LEU A 38 -5.30 -4.72 10.63
CA LEU A 38 -5.37 -3.28 10.85
C LEU A 38 -4.52 -2.51 9.82
N THR A 39 -3.28 -2.95 9.60
CA THR A 39 -2.35 -2.35 8.63
C THR A 39 -2.89 -2.46 7.20
N LEU A 40 -3.38 -3.64 6.82
CA LEU A 40 -3.97 -3.87 5.50
C LEU A 40 -5.22 -2.99 5.28
N GLY A 41 -6.08 -2.90 6.27
CA GLY A 41 -7.26 -2.04 6.22
C GLY A 41 -6.91 -0.56 6.13
N ALA A 42 -5.92 -0.10 6.91
CA ALA A 42 -5.44 1.29 6.88
C ALA A 42 -4.83 1.65 5.51
N ALA A 43 -4.00 0.78 4.97
CA ALA A 43 -3.37 0.98 3.67
C ALA A 43 -4.42 1.02 2.54
N LYS A 44 -5.38 0.10 2.55
CA LYS A 44 -6.50 0.08 1.60
C LYS A 44 -7.31 1.37 1.67
N GLU A 45 -7.65 1.81 2.87
CA GLU A 45 -8.43 3.04 3.07
C GLU A 45 -7.64 4.27 2.62
N ALA A 46 -6.33 4.33 2.88
CA ALA A 46 -5.47 5.41 2.41
C ALA A 46 -5.45 5.49 0.87
N VAL A 47 -5.34 4.35 0.18
CA VAL A 47 -5.41 4.30 -1.29
C VAL A 47 -6.78 4.73 -1.78
N ASN A 48 -7.87 4.24 -1.17
CA ASN A 48 -9.24 4.56 -1.56
C ASN A 48 -9.57 6.05 -1.47
N ARG A 49 -8.93 6.80 -0.56
CA ARG A 49 -9.09 8.25 -0.44
C ARG A 49 -8.43 9.02 -1.58
N HIS A 50 -7.46 8.44 -2.23
CA HIS A 50 -6.71 9.07 -3.31
C HIS A 50 -7.14 8.63 -4.70
N VAL A 51 -7.69 7.43 -4.82
CA VAL A 51 -8.08 6.86 -6.11
C VAL A 51 -9.27 7.59 -6.71
N GLY A 52 -9.18 7.84 -8.01
CA GLY A 52 -10.28 8.36 -8.81
C GLY A 52 -11.28 7.26 -9.17
N ARG A 53 -12.45 7.71 -9.62
CA ARG A 53 -13.53 6.82 -10.07
C ARG A 53 -14.13 7.31 -11.38
N LEU A 54 -14.53 6.37 -12.21
CA LEU A 54 -15.35 6.63 -13.37
C LEU A 54 -16.78 6.91 -12.93
N ARG A 55 -17.33 8.02 -13.40
CA ARG A 55 -18.72 8.42 -13.16
C ARG A 55 -19.43 8.61 -14.50
N TYR A 56 -20.69 8.25 -14.54
CA TYR A 56 -21.54 8.50 -15.69
C TYR A 56 -22.30 9.80 -15.47
N LEU A 57 -22.14 10.74 -16.41
CA LEU A 57 -22.92 11.95 -16.48
C LEU A 57 -23.91 11.81 -17.64
N TYR A 58 -25.15 12.15 -17.40
CA TYR A 58 -26.19 12.22 -18.43
C TYR A 58 -26.27 13.66 -18.93
N THR A 59 -25.99 13.85 -20.20
CA THR A 59 -26.09 15.13 -20.91
C THR A 59 -27.23 15.07 -21.94
N PRO A 60 -27.73 16.20 -22.47
CA PRO A 60 -28.69 16.18 -23.54
C PRO A 60 -28.27 15.38 -24.79
N SER A 61 -26.95 15.25 -24.98
CA SER A 61 -26.33 14.47 -26.08
C SER A 61 -26.10 12.99 -25.76
N GLY A 62 -26.47 12.54 -24.52
CA GLY A 62 -26.32 11.15 -24.12
C GLY A 62 -25.45 10.97 -22.85
N ARG A 63 -25.12 9.71 -22.55
CA ARG A 63 -24.29 9.32 -21.43
C ARG A 63 -22.82 9.54 -21.74
N VAL A 64 -22.13 10.31 -20.90
CA VAL A 64 -20.68 10.55 -20.97
C VAL A 64 -20.01 9.96 -19.73
N THR A 65 -18.88 9.27 -19.91
CA THR A 65 -18.06 8.77 -18.81
C THR A 65 -17.00 9.81 -18.46
N VAL A 66 -16.93 10.20 -17.21
CA VAL A 66 -15.98 11.18 -16.69
C VAL A 66 -15.17 10.55 -15.56
N ALA A 67 -13.85 10.72 -15.60
CA ALA A 67 -12.96 10.37 -14.51
C ALA A 67 -12.94 11.52 -13.50
N SER A 68 -13.08 11.19 -12.21
CA SER A 68 -12.96 12.15 -11.10
C SER A 68 -12.00 11.61 -10.07
N GLY A 69 -10.99 12.39 -9.69
CA GLY A 69 -9.90 11.99 -8.78
C GLY A 69 -8.64 11.54 -9.53
N LYS A 70 -7.72 10.89 -8.82
CA LYS A 70 -6.43 10.46 -9.39
C LYS A 70 -6.56 9.15 -10.17
N ASP A 71 -6.04 9.13 -11.38
CA ASP A 71 -5.87 7.89 -12.14
C ASP A 71 -4.57 7.21 -11.71
N LEU A 72 -4.71 6.06 -11.05
CA LEU A 72 -3.59 5.24 -10.59
C LEU A 72 -3.38 3.99 -11.47
N THR A 73 -4.11 3.83 -12.56
CA THR A 73 -4.10 2.61 -13.39
C THR A 73 -2.70 2.26 -13.92
N THR A 74 -1.88 3.27 -14.18
CA THR A 74 -0.52 3.12 -14.71
C THR A 74 0.55 2.97 -13.62
N VAL A 75 0.19 3.04 -12.33
CA VAL A 75 1.13 2.85 -11.23
C VAL A 75 1.62 1.42 -11.20
N LYS A 76 2.93 1.24 -11.34
CA LYS A 76 3.59 -0.07 -11.38
C LYS A 76 4.12 -0.50 -10.01
N TRP A 77 4.54 0.46 -9.18
CA TRP A 77 5.24 0.20 -7.94
C TRP A 77 4.51 0.84 -6.77
N ILE A 78 4.37 0.08 -5.71
CA ILE A 78 3.86 0.55 -4.43
C ILE A 78 4.92 0.26 -3.41
N VAL A 79 5.42 1.31 -2.77
CA VAL A 79 6.49 1.18 -1.79
C VAL A 79 5.92 1.23 -0.38
N GLY A 80 6.13 0.14 0.35
CA GLY A 80 5.83 0.06 1.77
C GLY A 80 7.06 0.43 2.60
N THR A 81 6.92 1.47 3.41
CA THR A 81 7.90 1.86 4.42
C THR A 81 7.21 2.03 5.78
N GLY A 82 7.97 2.03 6.84
CA GLY A 82 7.42 2.07 8.20
C GLY A 82 7.29 0.68 8.83
N GLY A 83 7.37 0.63 10.16
CA GLY A 83 7.54 -0.60 10.92
C GLY A 83 6.55 -1.71 10.60
N ALA A 84 5.26 -1.41 10.46
CA ALA A 84 4.25 -2.42 10.16
C ALA A 84 4.38 -2.95 8.72
N LEU A 85 4.61 -2.07 7.72
CA LEU A 85 4.71 -2.47 6.31
C LEU A 85 6.03 -3.19 5.99
N THR A 86 7.09 -2.94 6.77
CA THR A 86 8.40 -3.57 6.57
C THR A 86 8.55 -4.89 7.32
N ARG A 87 7.88 -5.04 8.46
CA ARG A 87 8.03 -6.21 9.36
C ARG A 87 6.95 -7.27 9.20
N LEU A 88 5.78 -6.88 8.67
CA LEU A 88 4.68 -7.80 8.42
C LEU A 88 4.70 -8.28 6.97
N ASN A 89 4.53 -9.57 6.76
CA ASN A 89 4.52 -10.15 5.42
C ASN A 89 3.13 -9.98 4.76
N ILE A 90 2.75 -8.74 4.49
CA ILE A 90 1.43 -8.39 3.92
C ILE A 90 1.47 -7.91 2.47
N GLY A 91 2.65 -7.87 1.84
CA GLY A 91 2.84 -7.30 0.50
C GLY A 91 1.87 -7.85 -0.54
N THR A 92 1.83 -9.17 -0.74
CA THR A 92 0.91 -9.83 -1.69
C THR A 92 -0.57 -9.58 -1.34
N ARG A 93 -0.90 -9.57 -0.05
CA ARG A 93 -2.28 -9.28 0.40
C ARG A 93 -2.66 -7.85 0.08
N LEU A 94 -1.72 -6.91 0.23
CA LEU A 94 -1.93 -5.51 -0.09
C LEU A 94 -2.07 -5.31 -1.61
N GLU A 95 -1.19 -5.91 -2.43
CA GLU A 95 -1.31 -5.89 -3.88
C GLU A 95 -2.70 -6.33 -4.35
N ASN A 96 -3.19 -7.45 -3.82
CA ASN A 96 -4.51 -7.97 -4.15
C ASN A 96 -5.65 -7.04 -3.67
N ALA A 97 -5.48 -6.40 -2.52
CA ALA A 97 -6.50 -5.52 -1.95
C ALA A 97 -6.67 -4.21 -2.72
N ILE A 98 -5.59 -3.71 -3.37
CA ILE A 98 -5.57 -2.44 -4.10
C ILE A 98 -5.46 -2.61 -5.61
N ARG A 99 -5.53 -3.85 -6.13
CA ARG A 99 -5.56 -4.12 -7.57
C ARG A 99 -6.88 -3.67 -8.16
N ARG A 100 -6.81 -3.11 -9.36
CA ARG A 100 -7.99 -2.68 -10.14
C ARG A 100 -9.01 -3.81 -10.31
N ARG A 101 -10.26 -3.45 -10.07
CA ARG A 101 -11.44 -4.26 -10.38
C ARG A 101 -12.31 -3.44 -11.33
N PRO A 102 -12.38 -3.81 -12.61
CA PRO A 102 -13.08 -3.01 -13.63
C PRO A 102 -14.53 -2.71 -13.27
N GLU A 103 -15.20 -3.63 -12.59
CA GLU A 103 -16.59 -3.54 -12.17
C GLU A 103 -16.87 -2.44 -11.14
N THR A 104 -15.86 -2.01 -10.37
CA THR A 104 -16.03 -0.97 -9.34
C THR A 104 -15.95 0.45 -9.91
N GLY A 105 -15.44 0.61 -11.12
CA GLY A 105 -15.15 1.91 -11.71
C GLY A 105 -14.02 2.67 -11.03
N GLU A 106 -13.32 2.07 -10.09
CA GLU A 106 -12.15 2.65 -9.41
C GLU A 106 -10.93 2.62 -10.34
N LEU A 107 -10.16 3.71 -10.36
CA LEU A 107 -8.95 3.85 -11.17
C LEU A 107 -7.71 3.36 -10.41
N LEU A 108 -7.83 2.19 -9.80
CA LEU A 108 -6.75 1.50 -9.07
C LEU A 108 -5.69 0.95 -10.03
N PRO A 109 -4.46 0.67 -9.57
CA PRO A 109 -3.42 0.03 -10.36
C PRO A 109 -3.85 -1.31 -10.96
N GLU A 110 -3.49 -1.55 -12.22
CA GLU A 110 -3.85 -2.79 -12.91
C GLU A 110 -2.98 -3.97 -12.45
N HIS A 111 -1.67 -3.75 -12.41
CA HIS A 111 -0.68 -4.77 -12.05
C HIS A 111 0.39 -4.20 -11.11
N PRO A 112 -0.01 -3.76 -9.90
CA PRO A 112 0.94 -3.20 -8.97
C PRO A 112 1.90 -4.28 -8.45
N GLN A 113 3.16 -3.90 -8.24
CA GLN A 113 4.13 -4.69 -7.49
C GLN A 113 4.47 -3.95 -6.20
N PHE A 114 4.47 -4.69 -5.10
CA PHE A 114 4.76 -4.14 -3.79
C PHE A 114 6.26 -4.29 -3.48
N LEU A 115 6.92 -3.18 -3.22
CA LEU A 115 8.29 -3.12 -2.77
C LEU A 115 8.33 -2.79 -1.29
N THR A 116 9.16 -3.52 -0.55
CA THR A 116 9.34 -3.29 0.88
C THR A 116 10.67 -2.61 1.14
N ASP A 117 10.65 -1.49 1.86
CA ASP A 117 11.85 -0.84 2.38
C ASP A 117 12.41 -1.65 3.57
N SER A 118 13.06 -2.78 3.27
CA SER A 118 13.47 -3.78 4.26
C SER A 118 14.47 -3.25 5.27
N ASP A 119 15.33 -2.32 4.85
CA ASP A 119 16.34 -1.70 5.71
C ASP A 119 15.78 -0.46 6.45
N TYR A 120 14.55 -0.05 6.14
CA TYR A 120 13.87 1.11 6.74
C TYR A 120 14.67 2.42 6.59
N ILE A 121 15.26 2.64 5.41
CA ILE A 121 16.20 3.72 5.14
C ILE A 121 15.75 4.74 4.09
N LEU A 122 14.55 4.59 3.49
CA LEU A 122 14.09 5.48 2.42
C LEU A 122 14.11 6.96 2.79
N ALA A 123 13.70 7.29 4.02
CA ALA A 123 13.73 8.68 4.49
C ALA A 123 15.17 9.23 4.55
N ALA A 124 16.12 8.42 5.03
CA ALA A 124 17.53 8.81 5.08
C ALA A 124 18.15 8.90 3.66
N ILE A 125 17.77 7.97 2.76
CA ILE A 125 18.21 8.03 1.36
C ILE A 125 17.75 9.33 0.70
N GLY A 126 16.54 9.79 0.99
CA GLY A 126 16.03 11.07 0.47
C GLY A 126 16.90 12.27 0.83
N LEU A 127 17.53 12.27 1.99
CA LEU A 127 18.41 13.36 2.44
C LEU A 127 19.74 13.43 1.66
N ILE A 128 20.23 12.30 1.17
CA ILE A 128 21.51 12.22 0.45
C ILE A 128 21.34 12.16 -1.07
N ALA A 129 20.10 12.04 -1.56
CA ALA A 129 19.84 11.78 -2.97
C ALA A 129 20.28 12.92 -3.91
N GLU A 130 20.26 14.16 -3.43
CA GLU A 130 20.67 15.32 -4.19
C GLU A 130 22.21 15.36 -4.38
N ASP A 131 22.95 15.12 -3.29
CA ASP A 131 24.42 15.19 -3.31
C ASP A 131 25.07 13.91 -3.84
N PHE A 132 24.45 12.73 -3.59
CA PHE A 132 24.99 11.42 -3.90
C PHE A 132 23.96 10.51 -4.59
N PRO A 133 23.46 10.87 -5.80
CA PRO A 133 22.37 10.16 -6.46
C PRO A 133 22.64 8.68 -6.75
N ASP A 134 23.88 8.33 -7.13
CA ASP A 134 24.26 6.95 -7.40
C ASP A 134 24.27 6.08 -6.13
N ALA A 135 24.80 6.63 -5.04
CA ALA A 135 24.81 5.95 -3.75
C ALA A 135 23.38 5.80 -3.20
N ALA A 136 22.58 6.84 -3.30
CA ALA A 136 21.17 6.82 -2.91
C ALA A 136 20.39 5.76 -3.69
N THR A 137 20.58 5.70 -5.01
CA THR A 137 19.95 4.67 -5.86
C THR A 137 20.40 3.26 -5.48
N ALA A 138 21.70 3.04 -5.27
CA ALA A 138 22.23 1.74 -4.87
C ALA A 138 21.66 1.26 -3.53
N LEU A 139 21.59 2.14 -2.54
CA LEU A 139 21.00 1.85 -1.22
C LEU A 139 19.51 1.55 -1.32
N MET A 140 18.77 2.32 -2.11
CA MET A 140 17.34 2.12 -2.35
C MET A 140 17.08 0.74 -2.98
N LEU A 141 17.79 0.40 -4.05
CA LEU A 141 17.65 -0.90 -4.70
C LEU A 141 17.99 -2.05 -3.76
N LYS A 142 19.05 -1.89 -2.95
CA LYS A 142 19.42 -2.88 -1.93
C LYS A 142 18.30 -3.06 -0.89
N SER A 143 17.72 -1.97 -0.38
CA SER A 143 16.62 -2.02 0.59
C SER A 143 15.38 -2.71 0.02
N PHE A 144 15.13 -2.59 -1.28
CA PHE A 144 14.05 -3.30 -1.99
C PHE A 144 14.40 -4.76 -2.36
N GLY A 145 15.60 -5.25 -2.04
CA GLY A 145 16.06 -6.57 -2.46
C GLY A 145 16.32 -6.68 -3.97
N MET A 146 16.43 -5.56 -4.66
CA MET A 146 16.72 -5.48 -6.09
C MET A 146 18.22 -5.37 -6.31
N ARG A 147 18.74 -6.09 -7.34
CA ARG A 147 20.11 -5.90 -7.81
C ARG A 147 20.13 -4.89 -8.95
N ARG A 148 21.10 -3.99 -8.93
CA ARG A 148 21.41 -3.18 -10.10
C ARG A 148 22.03 -4.15 -11.14
N ASP A 149 21.35 -4.43 -12.23
CA ASP A 149 21.98 -5.08 -13.37
C ASP A 149 22.99 -4.08 -13.97
N ILE A 150 24.26 -4.27 -13.62
CA ILE A 150 25.40 -3.49 -14.15
C ILE A 150 25.83 -4.12 -15.50
N SER A 151 24.92 -4.59 -16.30
CA SER A 151 25.18 -5.11 -17.64
C SER A 151 24.54 -4.20 -18.68
N GLY A 152 25.20 -3.09 -18.95
CA GLY A 152 24.81 -2.11 -19.95
C GLY A 152 25.96 -1.13 -20.19
N SER A 153 27.04 -1.63 -20.76
CA SER A 153 28.07 -0.81 -21.43
C SER A 153 27.78 -0.81 -22.91
#